data_7725860f1141411a110727d5e94d14f4
#
_entry.id   7725860f1141411a110727d5e94d14f4
#
_cell.length_a   1.000
_cell.length_b   1.000
_cell.length_c   1.000
_cell.angle_alpha   90.00
_cell.angle_beta   90.00
_cell.angle_gamma   90.00
#
_symmetry.space_group_name_H-M   'P 1'
#
loop_
_entity.id
_entity.type
_entity.pdbx_description
1 polymer ?
#
loop_
_entity_poly.entity_id
_entity_poly.type
_entity_poly.pdbx_seq_one_letter_code
_entity_poly.pdbx_strand_id
1 'polypeptide(L)'
;MTTTTGKRTTKAATAKKSPQKTSLRFQTKTLDVTTHSCDCLILTLGTDAKLSSDFLKADAASAYQLSQLIKQEKFEAKAGKSLVLLGEFGIKAKRILLLGVGTASSSDLRQAFSKIHDALKTFPISTLTISLEATPTASMDNQARILAECTTGLEHRPDHLKSKQMPSAYSPSTITLSVTKSEIAAAEQGVGLGSAIGQGVNLARLLGDLPGNICTPTYLAEQALKLGDNHKKLSVEVLEEKQMKALGMGSLLSVAVGSDQPAKLIVFEYKGGNKKDAPIALVGKGITFDTGGISLKPGAGMDEM
;
A
#
# COMPACT_ATOMS: atom_id res chain seq x y z
N MET A 1 34.75 35.60 -44.48
CA MET A 1 34.42 34.24 -43.94
C MET A 1 33.42 34.44 -42.83
N THR A 2 32.15 34.22 -43.14
CA THR A 2 30.99 34.44 -42.23
C THR A 2 30.63 33.09 -41.61
N THR A 3 30.82 32.97 -40.29
CA THR A 3 30.43 31.79 -39.52
C THR A 3 29.01 31.93 -39.01
N THR A 4 28.11 31.12 -39.54
CA THR A 4 26.70 31.05 -39.15
C THR A 4 26.56 30.09 -37.95
N THR A 5 26.23 30.62 -36.78
CA THR A 5 25.90 29.87 -35.59
C THR A 5 24.46 29.39 -35.65
N GLY A 6 24.26 28.09 -35.90
CA GLY A 6 22.93 27.47 -35.87
C GLY A 6 22.41 27.31 -34.44
N LYS A 7 21.33 27.98 -34.09
CA LYS A 7 20.55 27.75 -32.87
C LYS A 7 19.84 26.40 -32.92
N ARG A 8 20.26 25.46 -32.10
CA ARG A 8 19.59 24.19 -31.90
C ARG A 8 18.41 24.43 -30.94
N THR A 9 17.20 24.52 -31.47
CA THR A 9 15.97 24.53 -30.66
C THR A 9 15.65 23.11 -30.22
N THR A 10 15.88 22.82 -28.94
CA THR A 10 15.41 21.58 -28.29
C THR A 10 13.90 21.69 -28.09
N LYS A 11 13.14 20.95 -28.90
CA LYS A 11 11.70 20.73 -28.63
C LYS A 11 11.55 19.97 -27.31
N ALA A 12 10.94 20.57 -26.31
CA ALA A 12 10.50 19.93 -25.12
C ALA A 12 9.50 18.81 -25.50
N ALA A 13 9.85 17.58 -25.21
CA ALA A 13 8.94 16.45 -25.37
C ALA A 13 7.79 16.59 -24.36
N THR A 14 6.59 16.84 -24.87
CA THR A 14 5.36 16.80 -24.08
C THR A 14 5.20 15.39 -23.51
N ALA A 15 5.43 15.26 -22.22
CA ALA A 15 5.16 14.02 -21.47
C ALA A 15 3.67 13.68 -21.65
N LYS A 16 3.39 12.57 -22.32
CA LYS A 16 2.04 11.98 -22.38
C LYS A 16 1.61 11.71 -20.93
N LYS A 17 0.53 12.35 -20.47
CA LYS A 17 -0.13 12.03 -19.21
C LYS A 17 -0.38 10.52 -19.19
N SER A 18 0.26 9.79 -18.27
CA SER A 18 -0.09 8.42 -17.98
C SER A 18 -1.57 8.35 -17.56
N PRO A 19 -2.32 7.31 -17.96
CA PRO A 19 -3.69 7.17 -17.53
C PRO A 19 -3.72 7.18 -16.00
N GLN A 20 -4.50 8.10 -15.41
CA GLN A 20 -4.72 8.16 -13.98
C GLN A 20 -5.28 6.81 -13.54
N LYS A 21 -4.47 6.03 -12.83
CA LYS A 21 -4.90 4.78 -12.21
C LYS A 21 -6.04 5.13 -11.26
N THR A 22 -7.22 4.56 -11.47
CA THR A 22 -8.34 4.68 -10.53
C THR A 22 -7.85 4.17 -9.18
N SER A 23 -7.81 5.04 -8.17
CA SER A 23 -7.42 4.65 -6.80
C SER A 23 -8.34 3.53 -6.31
N LEU A 24 -7.77 2.54 -5.63
CA LEU A 24 -8.51 1.46 -4.99
C LEU A 24 -9.59 2.03 -4.06
N ARG A 25 -10.83 1.57 -4.26
CA ARG A 25 -11.97 1.94 -3.41
C ARG A 25 -12.39 0.78 -2.54
N PHE A 26 -12.63 1.07 -1.28
CA PHE A 26 -13.25 0.14 -0.34
C PHE A 26 -14.73 0.46 -0.19
N GLN A 27 -15.53 -0.59 -0.05
CA GLN A 27 -16.95 -0.51 0.28
C GLN A 27 -17.24 -1.48 1.41
N THR A 28 -18.03 -1.07 2.37
CA THR A 28 -18.46 -1.92 3.49
C THR A 28 -19.96 -2.12 3.41
N LYS A 29 -20.43 -3.37 3.32
CA LYS A 29 -21.84 -3.69 3.10
C LYS A 29 -22.22 -4.97 3.81
N THR A 30 -23.49 -5.05 4.20
CA THR A 30 -24.16 -6.33 4.46
C THR A 30 -24.74 -6.81 3.14
N LEU A 31 -24.32 -7.97 2.68
CA LEU A 31 -24.78 -8.54 1.40
C LEU A 31 -24.90 -10.06 1.49
N ASP A 32 -25.63 -10.62 0.54
CA ASP A 32 -25.67 -12.06 0.33
C ASP A 32 -24.55 -12.45 -0.64
N VAL A 33 -23.54 -13.14 -0.12
CA VAL A 33 -22.34 -13.54 -0.86
C VAL A 33 -22.64 -14.49 -2.03
N THR A 34 -23.78 -15.18 -2.00
CA THR A 34 -24.17 -16.13 -3.06
C THR A 34 -24.72 -15.41 -4.30
N THR A 35 -25.42 -14.29 -4.09
CA THR A 35 -26.07 -13.50 -5.15
C THR A 35 -25.29 -12.27 -5.57
N HIS A 36 -24.22 -11.92 -4.82
CA HIS A 36 -23.37 -10.78 -5.13
C HIS A 36 -22.41 -11.08 -6.29
N SER A 37 -22.47 -10.27 -7.35
CA SER A 37 -21.60 -10.43 -8.52
C SER A 37 -20.26 -9.72 -8.31
N CYS A 38 -19.16 -10.47 -8.40
CA CYS A 38 -17.80 -9.95 -8.36
C CYS A 38 -16.84 -10.87 -9.13
N ASP A 39 -15.63 -10.41 -9.40
CA ASP A 39 -14.65 -11.26 -10.08
C ASP A 39 -14.07 -12.33 -9.16
N CYS A 40 -13.96 -12.04 -7.85
CA CYS A 40 -13.55 -13.03 -6.86
C CYS A 40 -14.21 -12.76 -5.49
N LEU A 41 -14.80 -13.79 -4.91
CA LEU A 41 -15.25 -13.85 -3.52
C LEU A 41 -14.17 -14.53 -2.68
N ILE A 42 -13.73 -13.87 -1.63
CA ILE A 42 -12.76 -14.40 -0.65
C ILE A 42 -13.52 -14.81 0.59
N LEU A 43 -13.41 -16.09 0.95
CA LEU A 43 -13.95 -16.67 2.18
C LEU A 43 -12.79 -17.01 3.10
N THR A 44 -12.76 -16.41 4.29
CA THR A 44 -11.72 -16.62 5.27
C THR A 44 -12.03 -17.84 6.15
N LEU A 45 -10.99 -18.62 6.47
CA LEU A 45 -11.08 -19.84 7.28
C LEU A 45 -10.04 -19.79 8.41
N GLY A 46 -10.49 -19.92 9.65
CA GLY A 46 -9.64 -20.03 10.84
C GLY A 46 -9.27 -21.48 11.19
N THR A 47 -8.23 -21.66 11.99
CA THR A 47 -7.80 -22.99 12.48
C THR A 47 -8.69 -23.52 13.59
N ASP A 48 -9.58 -22.70 14.14
CA ASP A 48 -10.56 -23.10 15.16
C ASP A 48 -11.74 -23.93 14.61
N ALA A 49 -11.72 -24.24 13.31
CA ALA A 49 -12.74 -24.97 12.58
C ALA A 49 -14.14 -24.31 12.60
N LYS A 50 -14.27 -23.09 13.13
CA LYS A 50 -15.52 -22.34 13.09
C LYS A 50 -15.70 -21.74 11.71
N LEU A 51 -16.76 -22.15 11.02
CA LEU A 51 -17.12 -21.64 9.70
C LEU A 51 -17.98 -20.38 9.85
N SER A 52 -17.67 -19.34 9.07
CA SER A 52 -18.45 -18.12 9.05
C SER A 52 -19.85 -18.32 8.48
N SER A 53 -20.78 -17.44 8.82
CA SER A 53 -22.16 -17.50 8.28
C SER A 53 -22.18 -17.41 6.76
N ASP A 54 -21.31 -16.60 6.17
CA ASP A 54 -21.21 -16.45 4.72
C ASP A 54 -20.58 -17.67 4.07
N PHE A 55 -19.60 -18.34 4.74
CA PHE A 55 -19.09 -19.60 4.24
C PHE A 55 -20.17 -20.67 4.20
N LEU A 56 -20.97 -20.81 5.27
CA LEU A 56 -22.05 -21.80 5.33
C LEU A 56 -23.11 -21.57 4.25
N LYS A 57 -23.47 -20.31 3.96
CA LYS A 57 -24.39 -19.96 2.86
C LYS A 57 -23.79 -20.32 1.50
N ALA A 58 -22.51 -19.99 1.28
CA ALA A 58 -21.83 -20.29 0.04
C ALA A 58 -21.68 -21.81 -0.16
N ASP A 59 -21.38 -22.56 0.89
CA ASP A 59 -21.26 -24.02 0.84
C ASP A 59 -22.61 -24.68 0.53
N ALA A 60 -23.69 -24.25 1.16
CA ALA A 60 -25.04 -24.74 0.86
C ALA A 60 -25.44 -24.41 -0.59
N ALA A 61 -25.19 -23.18 -1.06
CA ALA A 61 -25.48 -22.77 -2.44
C ALA A 61 -24.68 -23.58 -3.47
N SER A 62 -23.47 -24.02 -3.13
CA SER A 62 -22.63 -24.88 -3.94
C SER A 62 -22.93 -26.39 -3.80
N ALA A 63 -24.07 -26.77 -3.22
CA ALA A 63 -24.38 -28.16 -2.90
C ALA A 63 -23.26 -28.85 -2.07
N TYR A 64 -22.69 -28.13 -1.10
CA TYR A 64 -21.62 -28.56 -0.19
C TYR A 64 -20.28 -28.90 -0.88
N GLN A 65 -20.07 -28.39 -2.10
CA GLN A 65 -18.83 -28.65 -2.82
C GLN A 65 -17.62 -27.99 -2.16
N LEU A 66 -17.79 -26.81 -1.51
CA LEU A 66 -16.67 -26.15 -0.84
C LEU A 66 -16.12 -27.00 0.31
N SER A 67 -16.99 -27.55 1.16
CA SER A 67 -16.59 -28.46 2.23
C SER A 67 -15.99 -29.77 1.72
N GLN A 68 -16.49 -30.30 0.61
CA GLN A 68 -15.92 -31.51 -0.01
C GLN A 68 -14.51 -31.24 -0.54
N LEU A 69 -14.28 -30.12 -1.23
CA LEU A 69 -12.98 -29.72 -1.74
C LEU A 69 -11.96 -29.49 -0.62
N ILE A 70 -12.36 -28.82 0.47
CA ILE A 70 -11.51 -28.64 1.65
C ILE A 70 -11.00 -30.01 2.16
N LYS A 71 -11.87 -31.03 2.21
CA LYS A 71 -11.51 -32.37 2.63
C LYS A 71 -10.61 -33.09 1.62
N GLN A 72 -10.96 -33.03 0.34
CA GLN A 72 -10.20 -33.69 -0.76
C GLN A 72 -8.79 -33.13 -0.87
N GLU A 73 -8.67 -31.78 -0.89
CA GLU A 73 -7.39 -31.09 -1.00
C GLU A 73 -6.62 -31.04 0.33
N LYS A 74 -7.19 -31.58 1.41
CA LYS A 74 -6.64 -31.52 2.77
C LYS A 74 -6.22 -30.09 3.12
N PHE A 75 -7.10 -29.13 2.79
CA PHE A 75 -6.82 -27.71 2.98
C PHE A 75 -6.71 -27.40 4.47
N GLU A 76 -5.54 -26.92 4.87
CA GLU A 76 -5.28 -26.44 6.22
C GLU A 76 -5.47 -24.91 6.25
N ALA A 77 -6.29 -24.42 7.16
CA ALA A 77 -6.59 -22.99 7.32
C ALA A 77 -5.43 -22.17 7.95
N LYS A 78 -4.18 -22.61 7.76
CA LYS A 78 -2.98 -21.88 8.21
C LYS A 78 -2.90 -20.51 7.50
N ALA A 79 -2.36 -19.50 8.19
CA ALA A 79 -2.24 -18.14 7.66
C ALA A 79 -1.52 -18.10 6.31
N GLY A 80 -2.17 -17.51 5.30
CA GLY A 80 -1.64 -17.35 3.95
C GLY A 80 -1.77 -18.58 3.05
N LYS A 81 -2.26 -19.73 3.53
CA LYS A 81 -2.66 -20.83 2.66
C LYS A 81 -3.92 -20.43 1.89
N SER A 82 -3.96 -20.77 0.62
CA SER A 82 -5.06 -20.38 -0.24
C SER A 82 -5.40 -21.46 -1.26
N LEU A 83 -6.68 -21.54 -1.63
CA LEU A 83 -7.19 -22.41 -2.67
C LEU A 83 -8.13 -21.60 -3.56
N VAL A 84 -7.78 -21.47 -4.85
CA VAL A 84 -8.60 -20.76 -5.84
C VAL A 84 -9.47 -21.76 -6.56
N LEU A 85 -10.78 -21.52 -6.54
CA LEU A 85 -11.78 -22.32 -7.20
C LEU A 85 -12.31 -21.54 -8.41
N LEU A 86 -12.37 -22.22 -9.54
CA LEU A 86 -12.92 -21.71 -10.79
C LEU A 86 -14.22 -22.43 -11.09
N GLY A 87 -15.21 -21.70 -11.58
CA GLY A 87 -16.41 -22.28 -12.09
C GLY A 87 -17.70 -21.90 -11.36
N GLU A 88 -18.79 -22.52 -11.79
CA GLU A 88 -20.14 -22.23 -11.37
C GLU A 88 -20.52 -23.10 -10.16
N PHE A 89 -20.37 -22.53 -8.98
CA PHE A 89 -20.75 -23.19 -7.73
C PHE A 89 -22.14 -22.75 -7.23
N GLY A 90 -23.06 -22.34 -8.11
CA GLY A 90 -24.32 -21.74 -7.69
C GLY A 90 -24.17 -20.35 -7.03
N ILE A 91 -22.99 -19.76 -7.15
CA ILE A 91 -22.61 -18.46 -6.60
C ILE A 91 -22.28 -17.52 -7.76
N LYS A 92 -22.72 -16.25 -7.70
CA LYS A 92 -22.51 -15.29 -8.81
C LYS A 92 -21.08 -14.77 -8.95
N ALA A 93 -20.21 -15.00 -7.97
CA ALA A 93 -18.81 -14.68 -8.11
C ALA A 93 -18.15 -15.58 -9.16
N LYS A 94 -17.31 -14.99 -10.05
CA LYS A 94 -16.63 -15.76 -11.10
C LYS A 94 -15.56 -16.71 -10.55
N ARG A 95 -15.06 -16.42 -9.33
CA ARG A 95 -14.06 -17.24 -8.61
C ARG A 95 -14.33 -17.17 -7.12
N ILE A 96 -13.89 -18.22 -6.42
CA ILE A 96 -13.87 -18.25 -4.98
C ILE A 96 -12.43 -18.49 -4.54
N LEU A 97 -11.94 -17.66 -3.62
CA LEU A 97 -10.66 -17.86 -2.94
C LEU A 97 -10.95 -18.26 -1.50
N LEU A 98 -10.63 -19.50 -1.14
CA LEU A 98 -10.55 -19.92 0.26
C LEU A 98 -9.21 -19.45 0.81
N LEU A 99 -9.22 -18.67 1.88
CA LEU A 99 -8.04 -18.06 2.47
C LEU A 99 -7.91 -18.44 3.95
N GLY A 100 -6.85 -19.15 4.28
CA GLY A 100 -6.52 -19.47 5.66
C GLY A 100 -6.03 -18.23 6.40
N VAL A 101 -6.63 -17.94 7.54
CA VAL A 101 -6.29 -16.82 8.42
C VAL A 101 -5.67 -17.26 9.77
N GLY A 102 -5.33 -18.55 9.89
CA GLY A 102 -4.69 -19.08 11.11
C GLY A 102 -5.56 -18.90 12.34
N THR A 103 -5.00 -18.35 13.40
CA THR A 103 -5.71 -18.00 14.64
C THR A 103 -6.41 -16.64 14.58
N ALA A 104 -6.38 -15.98 13.41
CA ALA A 104 -6.80 -14.61 13.20
C ALA A 104 -6.07 -13.58 14.08
N SER A 105 -4.86 -13.89 14.56
CA SER A 105 -4.00 -12.89 15.19
C SER A 105 -3.62 -11.80 14.18
N SER A 106 -3.22 -10.61 14.64
CA SER A 106 -2.78 -9.54 13.73
C SER A 106 -1.64 -9.95 12.81
N SER A 107 -0.74 -10.83 13.26
CA SER A 107 0.34 -11.42 12.45
C SER A 107 -0.21 -12.36 11.38
N ASP A 108 -1.11 -13.28 11.76
CA ASP A 108 -1.73 -14.24 10.84
C ASP A 108 -2.55 -13.53 9.76
N LEU A 109 -3.34 -12.51 10.15
CA LEU A 109 -4.13 -11.71 9.22
C LEU A 109 -3.24 -10.95 8.23
N ARG A 110 -2.15 -10.36 8.70
CA ARG A 110 -1.19 -9.67 7.83
C ARG A 110 -0.55 -10.64 6.84
N GLN A 111 -0.15 -11.81 7.30
CA GLN A 111 0.37 -12.87 6.43
C GLN A 111 -0.67 -13.33 5.41
N ALA A 112 -1.91 -13.55 5.83
CA ALA A 112 -2.98 -14.00 4.95
C ALA A 112 -3.33 -12.96 3.88
N PHE A 113 -3.59 -11.72 4.29
CA PHE A 113 -4.03 -10.68 3.35
C PHE A 113 -2.94 -10.24 2.37
N SER A 114 -1.67 -10.29 2.75
CA SER A 114 -0.56 -10.05 1.83
C SER A 114 -0.44 -11.10 0.72
N LYS A 115 -0.99 -12.31 0.93
CA LYS A 115 -0.98 -13.41 -0.05
C LYS A 115 -2.13 -13.36 -1.06
N ILE A 116 -3.13 -12.50 -0.87
CA ILE A 116 -4.26 -12.36 -1.81
C ILE A 116 -3.76 -12.07 -3.23
N HIS A 117 -2.80 -11.15 -3.37
CA HIS A 117 -2.21 -10.82 -4.67
C HIS A 117 -1.55 -12.04 -5.32
N ASP A 118 -0.70 -12.75 -4.59
CA ASP A 118 0.03 -13.91 -5.12
C ASP A 118 -0.93 -15.00 -5.60
N ALA A 119 -2.03 -15.23 -4.87
CA ALA A 119 -3.05 -16.19 -5.24
C ALA A 119 -3.86 -15.79 -6.49
N LEU A 120 -4.00 -14.49 -6.73
CA LEU A 120 -4.90 -13.96 -7.79
C LEU A 120 -4.18 -13.27 -8.96
N LYS A 121 -2.87 -13.08 -8.91
CA LYS A 121 -2.09 -12.26 -9.89
C LYS A 121 -2.20 -12.69 -11.34
N THR A 122 -2.54 -13.94 -11.61
CA THR A 122 -2.72 -14.50 -12.97
C THR A 122 -4.14 -14.33 -13.52
N PHE A 123 -5.07 -13.88 -12.68
CA PHE A 123 -6.48 -13.74 -13.07
C PHE A 123 -6.87 -12.28 -13.30
N PRO A 124 -7.76 -12.00 -14.27
CA PRO A 124 -8.29 -10.67 -14.49
C PRO A 124 -9.29 -10.32 -13.36
N ILE A 125 -8.80 -9.58 -12.36
CA ILE A 125 -9.56 -9.18 -11.19
C ILE A 125 -9.67 -7.66 -11.16
N SER A 126 -10.90 -7.16 -11.23
CA SER A 126 -11.25 -5.74 -11.06
C SER A 126 -12.07 -5.50 -9.80
N THR A 127 -12.84 -6.50 -9.36
CA THR A 127 -13.69 -6.43 -8.19
C THR A 127 -13.46 -7.61 -7.27
N LEU A 128 -13.20 -7.31 -5.99
CA LEU A 128 -13.05 -8.30 -4.92
C LEU A 128 -14.17 -8.13 -3.91
N THR A 129 -14.67 -9.23 -3.40
CA THR A 129 -15.50 -9.25 -2.19
C THR A 129 -14.85 -10.16 -1.18
N ILE A 130 -14.66 -9.69 0.04
CA ILE A 130 -14.14 -10.48 1.15
C ILE A 130 -15.16 -10.54 2.27
N SER A 131 -15.48 -11.76 2.72
CA SER A 131 -16.30 -11.95 3.90
C SER A 131 -15.43 -11.95 5.15
N LEU A 132 -15.75 -11.05 6.07
CA LEU A 132 -15.09 -10.92 7.36
C LEU A 132 -16.11 -11.09 8.48
N GLU A 133 -15.72 -11.79 9.53
CA GLU A 133 -16.43 -11.89 10.80
C GLU A 133 -15.48 -11.55 11.96
N ALA A 134 -15.96 -10.79 12.96
CA ALA A 134 -15.19 -10.56 14.17
C ALA A 134 -14.94 -11.88 14.92
N THR A 135 -13.74 -12.04 15.44
CA THR A 135 -13.35 -13.20 16.23
C THR A 135 -12.92 -12.76 17.63
N PRO A 136 -12.83 -13.65 18.60
CA PRO A 136 -12.30 -13.31 19.92
C PRO A 136 -10.88 -12.72 19.89
N THR A 137 -10.10 -13.07 18.85
CA THR A 137 -8.70 -12.62 18.68
C THR A 137 -8.54 -11.38 17.82
N ALA A 138 -9.56 -11.03 17.02
CA ALA A 138 -9.49 -9.88 16.12
C ALA A 138 -10.86 -9.21 15.96
N SER A 139 -10.96 -7.97 16.42
CA SER A 139 -12.13 -7.12 16.20
C SER A 139 -12.27 -6.75 14.72
N MET A 140 -13.47 -6.34 14.31
CA MET A 140 -13.75 -6.01 12.91
C MET A 140 -12.91 -4.85 12.39
N ASP A 141 -12.73 -3.80 13.19
CA ASP A 141 -11.88 -2.67 12.83
C ASP A 141 -10.43 -3.07 12.60
N ASN A 142 -9.88 -3.98 13.43
CA ASN A 142 -8.52 -4.47 13.26
C ASN A 142 -8.38 -5.33 12.00
N GLN A 143 -9.32 -6.24 11.71
CA GLN A 143 -9.31 -7.04 10.49
C GLN A 143 -9.39 -6.15 9.24
N ALA A 144 -10.34 -5.22 9.21
CA ALA A 144 -10.53 -4.28 8.11
C ALA A 144 -9.32 -3.36 7.92
N ARG A 145 -8.68 -2.92 9.01
CA ARG A 145 -7.46 -2.12 8.98
C ARG A 145 -6.32 -2.90 8.31
N ILE A 146 -6.06 -4.13 8.76
CA ILE A 146 -4.96 -4.94 8.21
C ILE A 146 -5.21 -5.28 6.74
N LEU A 147 -6.46 -5.61 6.37
CA LEU A 147 -6.83 -5.85 4.99
C LEU A 147 -6.55 -4.62 4.10
N ALA A 148 -7.03 -3.45 4.51
CA ALA A 148 -6.87 -2.22 3.74
C ALA A 148 -5.39 -1.81 3.65
N GLU A 149 -4.63 -1.94 4.73
CA GLU A 149 -3.18 -1.69 4.77
C GLU A 149 -2.43 -2.59 3.76
N CYS A 150 -2.66 -3.90 3.81
CA CYS A 150 -2.00 -4.85 2.93
C CYS A 150 -2.38 -4.63 1.46
N THR A 151 -3.67 -4.47 1.16
CA THR A 151 -4.14 -4.35 -0.22
C THR A 151 -3.80 -2.99 -0.84
N THR A 152 -3.84 -1.90 -0.09
CA THR A 152 -3.35 -0.58 -0.54
C THR A 152 -1.84 -0.63 -0.77
N GLY A 153 -1.09 -1.30 0.12
CA GLY A 153 0.36 -1.48 -0.02
C GLY A 153 0.77 -2.19 -1.32
N LEU A 154 -0.11 -3.01 -1.90
CA LEU A 154 0.13 -3.68 -3.19
C LEU A 154 -0.07 -2.78 -4.42
N GLU A 155 -0.59 -1.57 -4.27
CA GLU A 155 -0.67 -0.60 -5.37
C GLU A 155 0.70 -0.02 -5.75
N HIS A 156 1.69 -0.12 -4.86
CA HIS A 156 3.05 0.31 -5.14
C HIS A 156 3.67 -0.51 -6.27
N ARG A 157 4.26 0.19 -7.23
CA ARG A 157 4.92 -0.42 -8.40
C ARG A 157 6.31 0.15 -8.57
N PRO A 158 7.35 -0.68 -8.48
CA PRO A 158 8.74 -0.22 -8.64
C PRO A 158 9.12 0.02 -10.11
N ASP A 159 8.20 -0.18 -11.05
CA ASP A 159 8.43 -0.08 -12.50
C ASP A 159 8.02 1.28 -13.11
N HIS A 160 7.72 2.28 -12.28
CA HIS A 160 7.22 3.59 -12.75
C HIS A 160 8.22 4.38 -13.61
N LEU A 161 9.53 4.10 -13.49
CA LEU A 161 10.58 4.67 -14.33
C LEU A 161 10.92 3.82 -15.57
N LYS A 162 10.37 2.60 -15.68
CA LYS A 162 10.62 1.73 -16.83
C LYS A 162 9.81 2.17 -18.04
N SER A 163 10.43 2.10 -19.23
CA SER A 163 9.79 2.41 -20.51
C SER A 163 8.62 1.46 -20.84
N LYS A 164 8.69 0.22 -20.35
CA LYS A 164 7.63 -0.79 -20.44
C LYS A 164 7.20 -1.19 -19.05
N GLN A 165 5.99 -0.78 -18.67
CA GLN A 165 5.36 -1.25 -17.46
C GLN A 165 4.70 -2.61 -17.73
N MET A 166 4.89 -3.56 -16.81
CA MET A 166 4.24 -4.86 -16.94
C MET A 166 2.76 -4.73 -16.53
N PRO A 167 1.82 -5.03 -17.43
CA PRO A 167 0.41 -5.06 -17.06
C PRO A 167 0.18 -6.17 -16.04
N SER A 168 -0.56 -5.87 -14.99
CA SER A 168 -1.03 -6.87 -14.02
C SER A 168 -2.47 -7.25 -14.36
N ALA A 169 -2.75 -8.53 -14.49
CA ALA A 169 -4.12 -9.00 -14.62
C ALA A 169 -4.93 -8.71 -13.34
N TYR A 170 -4.28 -8.80 -12.19
CA TYR A 170 -4.82 -8.39 -10.89
C TYR A 170 -4.68 -6.88 -10.71
N SER A 171 -5.77 -6.17 -10.86
CA SER A 171 -5.82 -4.71 -10.67
C SER A 171 -7.18 -4.31 -10.10
N PRO A 172 -7.48 -4.67 -8.84
CA PRO A 172 -8.76 -4.35 -8.25
C PRO A 172 -8.97 -2.84 -8.16
N SER A 173 -10.09 -2.37 -8.65
CA SER A 173 -10.55 -0.99 -8.48
C SER A 173 -11.49 -0.86 -7.28
N THR A 174 -12.08 -1.98 -6.86
CA THR A 174 -13.03 -2.01 -5.74
C THR A 174 -12.86 -3.29 -4.94
N ILE A 175 -12.74 -3.12 -3.61
CA ILE A 175 -12.78 -4.21 -2.63
C ILE A 175 -14.01 -3.98 -1.74
N THR A 176 -14.92 -4.94 -1.73
CA THR A 176 -16.13 -4.91 -0.88
C THR A 176 -15.91 -5.82 0.32
N LEU A 177 -16.07 -5.28 1.53
CA LEU A 177 -16.11 -6.04 2.77
C LEU A 177 -17.55 -6.43 3.03
N SER A 178 -17.83 -7.75 3.04
CA SER A 178 -19.10 -8.31 3.51
C SER A 178 -19.03 -8.48 5.01
N VAL A 179 -19.84 -7.72 5.74
CA VAL A 179 -19.86 -7.71 7.21
C VAL A 179 -21.31 -7.62 7.69
N THR A 180 -21.55 -7.93 8.96
CA THR A 180 -22.86 -7.73 9.56
C THR A 180 -23.20 -6.24 9.68
N LYS A 181 -24.51 -5.91 9.76
CA LYS A 181 -24.96 -4.53 9.86
C LYS A 181 -24.38 -3.79 11.07
N SER A 182 -24.19 -4.48 12.19
CA SER A 182 -23.62 -3.91 13.40
C SER A 182 -22.12 -3.62 13.29
N GLU A 183 -21.41 -4.26 12.36
CA GLU A 183 -19.96 -4.14 12.19
C GLU A 183 -19.56 -3.11 11.11
N ILE A 184 -20.50 -2.55 10.36
CA ILE A 184 -20.22 -1.60 9.27
C ILE A 184 -19.35 -0.44 9.76
N ALA A 185 -19.74 0.23 10.85
CA ALA A 185 -19.02 1.40 11.36
C ALA A 185 -17.58 1.06 11.79
N ALA A 186 -17.39 -0.08 12.46
CA ALA A 186 -16.06 -0.55 12.87
C ALA A 186 -15.20 -0.90 11.64
N ALA A 187 -15.78 -1.57 10.65
CA ALA A 187 -15.07 -1.90 9.41
C ALA A 187 -14.68 -0.65 8.62
N GLU A 188 -15.56 0.36 8.50
CA GLU A 188 -15.25 1.64 7.85
C GLU A 188 -14.12 2.39 8.54
N GLN A 189 -14.14 2.43 9.89
CA GLN A 189 -13.05 3.01 10.67
C GLN A 189 -11.72 2.28 10.40
N GLY A 190 -11.74 0.96 10.43
CA GLY A 190 -10.57 0.14 10.12
C GLY A 190 -10.03 0.37 8.71
N VAL A 191 -10.90 0.36 7.71
CA VAL A 191 -10.55 0.66 6.31
C VAL A 191 -9.92 2.03 6.16
N GLY A 192 -10.50 3.07 6.79
CA GLY A 192 -9.96 4.43 6.73
C GLY A 192 -8.53 4.49 7.25
N LEU A 193 -8.29 3.91 8.43
CA LEU A 193 -6.95 3.88 9.05
C LEU A 193 -5.97 3.03 8.23
N GLY A 194 -6.37 1.83 7.80
CA GLY A 194 -5.52 0.92 7.02
C GLY A 194 -5.13 1.50 5.66
N SER A 195 -6.06 2.17 4.98
CA SER A 195 -5.78 2.86 3.72
C SER A 195 -4.78 4.00 3.89
N ALA A 196 -4.92 4.79 4.96
CA ALA A 196 -3.98 5.88 5.26
C ALA A 196 -2.57 5.34 5.53
N ILE A 197 -2.45 4.25 6.31
CA ILE A 197 -1.16 3.59 6.57
C ILE A 197 -0.57 3.04 5.27
N GLY A 198 -1.36 2.32 4.46
CA GLY A 198 -0.92 1.76 3.19
C GLY A 198 -0.44 2.83 2.19
N GLN A 199 -1.12 3.98 2.13
CA GLN A 199 -0.70 5.12 1.31
C GLN A 199 0.63 5.72 1.80
N GLY A 200 0.80 5.87 3.11
CA GLY A 200 2.05 6.34 3.71
C GLY A 200 3.22 5.39 3.41
N VAL A 201 3.00 4.09 3.53
CA VAL A 201 4.00 3.07 3.17
C VAL A 201 4.35 3.14 1.68
N ASN A 202 3.35 3.32 0.80
CA ASN A 202 3.60 3.44 -0.64
C ASN A 202 4.40 4.71 -1.00
N LEU A 203 4.13 5.83 -0.32
CA LEU A 203 4.93 7.04 -0.48
C LEU A 203 6.39 6.79 -0.05
N ALA A 204 6.60 6.18 1.12
CA ALA A 204 7.94 5.86 1.60
C ALA A 204 8.70 4.93 0.63
N ARG A 205 8.02 3.91 0.11
CA ARG A 205 8.59 3.00 -0.90
C ARG A 205 8.93 3.75 -2.19
N LEU A 206 8.03 4.60 -2.69
CA LEU A 206 8.27 5.39 -3.87
C LEU A 206 9.53 6.24 -3.73
N LEU A 207 9.67 6.95 -2.59
CA LEU A 207 10.84 7.79 -2.34
C LEU A 207 12.13 6.97 -2.21
N GLY A 208 12.05 5.75 -1.62
CA GLY A 208 13.20 4.83 -1.51
C GLY A 208 13.61 4.20 -2.85
N ASP A 209 12.65 3.94 -3.75
CA ASP A 209 12.92 3.33 -5.06
C ASP A 209 13.45 4.34 -6.10
N LEU A 210 13.29 5.64 -5.85
CA LEU A 210 13.79 6.67 -6.75
C LEU A 210 15.31 6.77 -6.66
N PRO A 211 16.03 6.83 -7.80
CA PRO A 211 17.46 7.04 -7.79
C PRO A 211 17.83 8.44 -7.29
N GLY A 212 19.04 8.60 -6.71
CA GLY A 212 19.49 9.83 -6.06
C GLY A 212 19.54 11.06 -6.97
N ASN A 213 19.60 10.88 -8.30
CA ASN A 213 19.52 11.98 -9.27
C ASN A 213 18.08 12.51 -9.48
N ILE A 214 17.06 11.78 -8.99
CA ILE A 214 15.65 12.21 -8.98
C ILE A 214 15.23 12.56 -7.55
N CYS A 215 15.42 11.65 -6.61
CA CYS A 215 15.12 11.85 -5.19
C CYS A 215 16.23 12.68 -4.52
N THR A 216 16.34 13.94 -4.89
CA THR A 216 17.26 14.90 -4.27
C THR A 216 16.66 15.48 -2.99
N PRO A 217 17.46 16.18 -2.12
CA PRO A 217 16.90 16.87 -0.96
C PRO A 217 15.80 17.87 -1.33
N THR A 218 15.94 18.57 -2.47
CA THR A 218 14.92 19.48 -2.99
C THR A 218 13.64 18.73 -3.36
N TYR A 219 13.74 17.58 -4.03
CA TYR A 219 12.58 16.77 -4.36
C TYR A 219 11.83 16.28 -3.11
N LEU A 220 12.57 15.84 -2.07
CA LEU A 220 11.97 15.45 -0.78
C LEU A 220 11.21 16.62 -0.12
N ALA A 221 11.81 17.82 -0.15
CA ALA A 221 11.16 19.04 0.35
C ALA A 221 9.87 19.36 -0.41
N GLU A 222 9.87 19.23 -1.74
CA GLU A 222 8.67 19.42 -2.56
C GLU A 222 7.57 18.42 -2.25
N GLN A 223 7.92 17.15 -2.04
CA GLN A 223 6.94 16.13 -1.63
C GLN A 223 6.37 16.42 -0.23
N ALA A 224 7.21 16.90 0.67
CA ALA A 224 6.77 17.31 2.01
C ALA A 224 5.78 18.48 1.97
N LEU A 225 6.07 19.52 1.18
CA LEU A 225 5.17 20.66 1.00
C LEU A 225 3.82 20.23 0.41
N LYS A 226 3.81 19.34 -0.60
CA LYS A 226 2.58 18.76 -1.16
C LYS A 226 1.75 18.01 -0.13
N LEU A 227 2.39 17.31 0.83
CA LEU A 227 1.68 16.68 1.95
C LEU A 227 1.04 17.74 2.85
N GLY A 228 1.75 18.81 3.18
CA GLY A 228 1.22 19.92 3.97
C GLY A 228 -0.02 20.56 3.32
N ASP A 229 0.04 20.82 2.01
CA ASP A 229 -1.08 21.39 1.26
C ASP A 229 -2.34 20.51 1.28
N ASN A 230 -2.17 19.20 1.33
CA ASN A 230 -3.26 18.23 1.31
C ASN A 230 -3.85 17.91 2.69
N HIS A 231 -3.18 18.29 3.80
CA HIS A 231 -3.58 17.90 5.14
C HIS A 231 -3.68 19.09 6.10
N LYS A 232 -4.89 19.58 6.37
CA LYS A 232 -5.17 20.78 7.20
C LYS A 232 -4.52 20.79 8.59
N LYS A 233 -4.20 19.64 9.17
CA LYS A 233 -3.57 19.54 10.49
C LYS A 233 -2.06 19.41 10.43
N LEU A 234 -1.49 19.39 9.23
CA LEU A 234 -0.06 19.24 8.98
C LEU A 234 0.48 20.57 8.44
N SER A 235 1.41 21.18 9.15
CA SER A 235 2.23 22.27 8.63
C SER A 235 3.61 21.75 8.27
N VAL A 236 4.17 22.28 7.20
CA VAL A 236 5.51 21.91 6.72
C VAL A 236 6.33 23.18 6.56
N GLU A 237 7.53 23.18 7.15
CA GLU A 237 8.53 24.21 6.97
C GLU A 237 9.79 23.57 6.38
N VAL A 238 10.43 24.24 5.44
CA VAL A 238 11.70 23.81 4.85
C VAL A 238 12.73 24.90 5.09
N LEU A 239 13.78 24.56 5.84
CA LEU A 239 14.90 25.46 6.06
C LEU A 239 15.97 25.21 4.99
N GLU A 240 16.35 26.32 4.36
CA GLU A 240 17.44 26.38 3.41
C GLU A 240 18.82 26.48 4.13
N GLU A 241 19.90 26.22 3.42
CA GLU A 241 21.26 26.25 3.97
C GLU A 241 21.59 27.56 4.71
N LYS A 242 21.13 28.71 4.16
CA LYS A 242 21.31 30.03 4.80
C LYS A 242 20.68 30.09 6.18
N GLN A 243 19.47 29.55 6.33
CA GLN A 243 18.74 29.54 7.61
C GLN A 243 19.40 28.57 8.60
N MET A 244 19.78 27.37 8.12
CA MET A 244 20.50 26.38 8.91
C MET A 244 21.86 26.90 9.39
N LYS A 245 22.59 27.65 8.55
CA LYS A 245 23.86 28.29 8.93
C LYS A 245 23.66 29.34 10.03
N ALA A 246 22.61 30.17 9.93
CA ALA A 246 22.26 31.17 10.95
C ALA A 246 21.92 30.52 12.31
N LEU A 247 21.38 29.29 12.29
CA LEU A 247 21.09 28.48 13.47
C LEU A 247 22.27 27.67 14.00
N GLY A 248 23.46 27.80 13.39
CA GLY A 248 24.67 27.08 13.81
C GLY A 248 24.70 25.59 13.49
N MET A 249 23.91 25.14 12.50
CA MET A 249 23.79 23.73 12.13
C MET A 249 24.98 23.24 11.26
N GLY A 250 26.21 23.47 11.72
CA GLY A 250 27.43 23.17 10.98
C GLY A 250 27.62 21.69 10.66
N SER A 251 27.29 20.79 11.59
CA SER A 251 27.40 19.34 11.37
C SER A 251 26.49 18.83 10.26
N LEU A 252 25.26 19.34 10.17
CA LEU A 252 24.35 18.99 9.06
C LEU A 252 24.90 19.50 7.73
N LEU A 253 25.31 20.78 7.69
CA LEU A 253 25.82 21.41 6.48
C LEU A 253 27.14 20.80 5.99
N SER A 254 28.00 20.30 6.89
CA SER A 254 29.28 19.67 6.52
C SER A 254 29.07 18.40 5.68
N VAL A 255 27.97 17.70 5.85
CA VAL A 255 27.63 16.49 5.07
C VAL A 255 27.31 16.83 3.61
N ALA A 256 26.76 18.00 3.35
CA ALA A 256 26.31 18.43 2.03
C ALA A 256 27.39 19.21 1.22
N VAL A 257 28.51 19.56 1.83
CA VAL A 257 29.55 20.42 1.19
C VAL A 257 30.06 19.87 -0.15
N GLY A 258 30.10 18.56 -0.31
CA GLY A 258 30.57 17.92 -1.55
C GLY A 258 29.47 17.69 -2.60
N SER A 259 28.27 18.19 -2.39
CA SER A 259 27.14 17.99 -3.30
C SER A 259 26.75 19.29 -4.02
N ASP A 260 26.41 19.20 -5.30
CA ASP A 260 25.77 20.29 -6.05
C ASP A 260 24.28 20.48 -5.66
N GLN A 261 23.70 19.52 -4.93
CA GLN A 261 22.34 19.58 -4.43
C GLN A 261 22.30 20.22 -3.04
N PRO A 262 21.55 21.33 -2.85
CA PRO A 262 21.51 22.03 -1.57
C PRO A 262 20.87 21.17 -0.48
N ALA A 263 21.44 21.21 0.72
CA ALA A 263 20.85 20.56 1.90
C ALA A 263 19.51 21.18 2.27
N LYS A 264 18.62 20.36 2.83
CA LYS A 264 17.30 20.79 3.31
C LYS A 264 17.06 20.22 4.71
N LEU A 265 16.49 21.03 5.61
CA LEU A 265 15.88 20.54 6.83
C LEU A 265 14.37 20.67 6.69
N ILE A 266 13.67 19.53 6.69
CA ILE A 266 12.23 19.47 6.51
C ILE A 266 11.60 19.25 7.87
N VAL A 267 10.76 20.17 8.31
CA VAL A 267 10.05 20.11 9.58
C VAL A 267 8.57 19.89 9.33
N PHE A 268 8.04 18.80 9.88
CA PHE A 268 6.61 18.53 9.90
C PHE A 268 6.06 18.80 11.30
N GLU A 269 5.00 19.56 11.39
CA GLU A 269 4.25 19.76 12.64
C GLU A 269 2.82 19.27 12.45
N TYR A 270 2.46 18.16 13.09
CA TYR A 270 1.12 17.59 13.06
C TYR A 270 0.33 17.98 14.31
N LYS A 271 -0.72 18.77 14.14
CA LYS A 271 -1.57 19.28 15.23
C LYS A 271 -2.80 18.39 15.46
N GLY A 272 -2.57 17.10 15.69
CA GLY A 272 -3.64 16.10 15.88
C GLY A 272 -3.89 15.71 17.34
N GLY A 273 -2.96 16.00 18.24
CA GLY A 273 -3.06 15.72 19.69
C GLY A 273 -3.72 16.83 20.50
N ASN A 274 -3.75 16.66 21.82
CA ASN A 274 -4.23 17.69 22.72
C ASN A 274 -3.20 18.83 22.83
N LYS A 275 -3.67 20.08 22.90
CA LYS A 275 -2.78 21.26 22.99
C LYS A 275 -1.88 21.30 24.23
N LYS A 276 -2.25 20.55 25.28
CA LYS A 276 -1.50 20.50 26.56
C LYS A 276 -0.44 19.40 26.57
N ASP A 277 -0.47 18.47 25.63
CA ASP A 277 0.47 17.37 25.59
C ASP A 277 1.80 17.85 24.99
N ALA A 278 2.90 17.34 25.53
CA ALA A 278 4.22 17.59 24.96
C ALA A 278 4.31 16.91 23.57
N PRO A 279 4.93 17.59 22.60
CA PRO A 279 5.09 17.01 21.27
C PRO A 279 6.06 15.82 21.29
N ILE A 280 5.80 14.82 20.45
CA ILE A 280 6.74 13.73 20.15
C ILE A 280 7.53 14.15 18.93
N ALA A 281 8.87 14.22 19.07
CA ALA A 281 9.77 14.52 17.96
C ALA A 281 10.31 13.23 17.35
N LEU A 282 10.13 13.06 16.04
CA LEU A 282 10.74 12.00 15.26
C LEU A 282 11.83 12.62 14.37
N VAL A 283 13.08 12.20 14.54
CA VAL A 283 14.22 12.73 13.78
C VAL A 283 14.68 11.66 12.79
N GLY A 284 14.70 12.01 11.50
CA GLY A 284 15.13 11.14 10.42
C GLY A 284 16.33 11.71 9.66
N LYS A 285 17.32 10.86 9.40
CA LYS A 285 18.43 11.17 8.48
C LYS A 285 17.96 10.86 7.05
N GLY A 286 17.95 11.86 6.16
CA GLY A 286 17.50 11.77 4.78
C GLY A 286 18.67 11.89 3.78
N ILE A 287 19.67 11.02 3.84
CA ILE A 287 20.71 10.94 2.82
C ILE A 287 20.11 10.33 1.55
N THR A 288 20.17 11.07 0.45
CA THR A 288 19.59 10.66 -0.84
C THR A 288 20.54 9.80 -1.68
N PHE A 289 21.84 9.93 -1.46
CA PHE A 289 22.85 9.07 -2.05
C PHE A 289 24.13 9.13 -1.21
N ASP A 290 24.64 8.00 -0.75
CA ASP A 290 25.81 7.92 0.12
C ASP A 290 27.00 7.23 -0.57
N THR A 291 27.95 8.01 -1.07
CA THR A 291 29.17 7.51 -1.71
C THR A 291 30.26 7.08 -0.72
N GLY A 292 30.09 7.30 0.58
CA GLY A 292 31.04 6.96 1.63
C GLY A 292 31.95 8.10 2.06
N GLY A 293 32.03 9.22 1.37
CA GLY A 293 32.91 10.35 1.72
C GLY A 293 34.38 10.12 1.36
N ILE A 294 35.33 10.43 2.27
CA ILE A 294 36.77 10.23 2.06
C ILE A 294 37.06 8.75 1.76
N SER A 295 36.45 7.82 2.50
CA SER A 295 36.50 6.40 2.21
C SER A 295 35.37 6.07 1.21
N LEU A 296 35.66 6.26 -0.07
CA LEU A 296 34.73 6.00 -1.14
C LEU A 296 34.31 4.53 -1.13
N LYS A 297 33.02 4.27 -1.18
CA LYS A 297 32.49 2.91 -1.28
C LYS A 297 32.85 2.27 -2.61
N PRO A 298 33.00 0.91 -2.67
CA PRO A 298 33.21 0.22 -3.94
C PRO A 298 32.02 0.50 -4.90
N GLY A 299 32.32 0.64 -6.20
CA GLY A 299 31.31 0.91 -7.21
C GLY A 299 30.28 -0.23 -7.36
N ALA A 300 30.70 -1.49 -7.12
CA ALA A 300 29.82 -2.64 -7.11
C ALA A 300 28.87 -2.58 -5.89
N GLY A 301 27.57 -2.54 -6.13
CA GLY A 301 26.52 -2.47 -5.08
C GLY A 301 26.32 -1.07 -4.47
N MET A 302 27.00 -0.04 -4.97
CA MET A 302 26.82 1.33 -4.47
C MET A 302 25.41 1.87 -4.77
N ASP A 303 24.76 1.37 -5.82
CA ASP A 303 23.41 1.68 -6.24
C ASP A 303 22.30 1.04 -5.37
N GLU A 304 22.68 0.11 -4.49
CA GLU A 304 21.78 -0.53 -3.52
C GLU A 304 21.63 0.26 -2.21
N MET A 305 22.28 1.43 -2.10
CA MET A 305 22.39 2.21 -0.86
C MET A 305 21.73 3.58 -0.96
#